data_7dc4d196265089bf4f6c218f8567e40e
#
_entry.id   7dc4d196265089bf4f6c218f8567e40e
#
_cell.length_a   1.000
_cell.length_b   1.000
_cell.length_c   1.000
_cell.angle_alpha   90.00
_cell.angle_beta   90.00
_cell.angle_gamma   90.00
#
_symmetry.space_group_name_H-M   'P 1'
#
loop_
_entity.id
_entity.type
_entity.pdbx_description
1 polymer ?
#
loop_
_entity_poly.entity_id
_entity_poly.type
_entity_poly.pdbx_seq_one_letter_code
_entity_poly.pdbx_strand_id
1 'polypeptide(L)'
;RLGYNMRIYRPGIWYLNPYLNDSNPTNITQGNPNLDSEKSHAFNLSYSNFTQKFNINLSLRYSFTNNSIERISEMVPDTDIEGLKETTGKEVLYSTYQNIGKTKYAGLSGYINWNATSNTRIYANVYGSYSYMEGANGLKNDGWNLFAYGGAQQTLPHDWRISLNVFGQTPWVMLQGKGSSYFDYGLSVNKSFFDKRLTLSAFASNFFKKYMNNTDTLEGTGFMQES
;
A
#
# COMPACT_ATOMS: atom_id res chain seq x y z
N ARG A 1 24.09 -3.42 8.71
CA ARG A 1 23.48 -4.36 9.66
C ARG A 1 22.73 -5.41 8.86
N LEU A 2 22.94 -6.69 9.19
CA LEU A 2 22.17 -7.82 8.67
C LEU A 2 21.24 -8.32 9.75
N GLY A 3 20.01 -8.65 9.39
CA GLY A 3 19.00 -9.18 10.30
C GLY A 3 18.14 -10.23 9.62
N TYR A 4 17.71 -11.20 10.41
CA TYR A 4 16.69 -12.17 10.05
C TYR A 4 15.60 -12.15 11.11
N ASN A 5 14.35 -12.24 10.70
CA ASN A 5 13.23 -12.46 11.60
C ASN A 5 12.19 -13.40 10.98
N MET A 6 11.49 -14.09 11.83
CA MET A 6 10.31 -14.88 11.50
C MET A 6 9.13 -14.28 12.26
N ARG A 7 8.02 -14.12 11.59
CA ARG A 7 6.77 -13.65 12.18
C ARG A 7 5.65 -14.64 11.89
N ILE A 8 4.78 -14.81 12.89
CA ILE A 8 3.51 -15.52 12.75
C ILE A 8 2.42 -14.45 12.73
N TYR A 9 1.65 -14.43 11.66
CA TYR A 9 0.49 -13.57 11.52
C TYR A 9 -0.77 -14.42 11.68
N ARG A 10 -1.59 -14.09 12.66
CA ARG A 10 -2.86 -14.77 12.92
C ARG A 10 -3.97 -14.01 12.23
N PRO A 11 -4.89 -14.69 11.53
CA PRO A 11 -6.02 -14.03 10.88
C PRO A 11 -6.85 -13.27 11.92
N GLY A 12 -7.17 -12.02 11.61
CA GLY A 12 -8.05 -11.21 12.42
C GLY A 12 -9.52 -11.61 12.25
N ILE A 13 -10.37 -11.10 13.14
CA ILE A 13 -11.81 -11.42 13.15
C ILE A 13 -12.50 -11.15 11.82
N TRP A 14 -12.05 -10.16 11.08
CA TRP A 14 -12.62 -9.79 9.77
C TRP A 14 -12.40 -10.87 8.70
N TYR A 15 -11.29 -11.60 8.78
CA TYR A 15 -11.01 -12.72 7.88
C TYR A 15 -11.76 -13.99 8.28
N LEU A 16 -11.99 -14.17 9.59
CA LEU A 16 -12.58 -15.38 10.17
C LEU A 16 -14.10 -15.32 10.29
N ASN A 17 -14.70 -14.13 10.23
CA ASN A 17 -16.13 -13.95 10.44
C ASN A 17 -16.94 -14.64 9.32
N PRO A 18 -17.68 -15.73 9.62
CA PRO A 18 -18.45 -16.46 8.62
C PRO A 18 -19.75 -15.74 8.20
N TYR A 19 -19.98 -14.52 8.69
CA TYR A 19 -21.14 -13.74 8.30
C TYR A 19 -21.12 -13.47 6.81
N LEU A 20 -22.22 -13.85 6.15
CA LEU A 20 -22.45 -13.60 4.74
C LEU A 20 -22.92 -12.16 4.55
N ASN A 21 -22.14 -11.35 3.88
CA ASN A 21 -22.53 -9.99 3.51
C ASN A 21 -23.13 -10.00 2.10
N ASP A 22 -24.44 -9.92 2.02
CA ASP A 22 -25.29 -9.90 0.83
C ASP A 22 -25.92 -8.52 0.57
N SER A 23 -25.40 -7.46 1.19
CA SER A 23 -25.87 -6.09 1.02
C SER A 23 -25.86 -5.63 -0.44
N ASN A 24 -24.94 -6.17 -1.23
CA ASN A 24 -24.96 -6.08 -2.68
C ASN A 24 -25.25 -7.47 -3.27
N PRO A 25 -26.43 -7.69 -3.87
CA PRO A 25 -26.84 -9.01 -4.36
C PRO A 25 -25.97 -9.56 -5.51
N THR A 26 -25.15 -8.72 -6.16
CA THR A 26 -24.25 -9.13 -7.24
C THR A 26 -22.81 -9.34 -6.77
N ASN A 27 -22.50 -8.96 -5.52
CA ASN A 27 -21.16 -9.07 -4.95
C ASN A 27 -21.25 -9.48 -3.48
N ILE A 28 -21.14 -10.76 -3.24
CA ILE A 28 -21.32 -11.40 -1.94
C ILE A 28 -19.95 -11.67 -1.32
N THR A 29 -19.80 -11.36 -0.05
CA THR A 29 -18.53 -11.57 0.66
C THR A 29 -18.73 -12.35 1.95
N GLN A 30 -17.81 -13.24 2.27
CA GLN A 30 -17.83 -14.06 3.48
C GLN A 30 -16.42 -14.30 3.98
N GLY A 31 -16.20 -14.21 5.29
CA GLY A 31 -14.95 -14.63 5.89
C GLY A 31 -14.85 -16.15 6.00
N ASN A 32 -13.63 -16.65 6.24
CA ASN A 32 -13.36 -18.09 6.35
C ASN A 32 -12.84 -18.44 7.75
N PRO A 33 -13.64 -19.12 8.58
CA PRO A 33 -13.22 -19.49 9.95
C PRO A 33 -12.11 -20.54 9.98
N ASN A 34 -11.81 -21.22 8.86
CA ASN A 34 -10.83 -22.29 8.77
C ASN A 34 -9.43 -21.81 8.36
N LEU A 35 -9.16 -20.50 8.47
CA LEU A 35 -7.86 -19.95 8.12
C LEU A 35 -6.80 -20.31 9.15
N ASP A 36 -5.66 -20.77 8.63
CA ASP A 36 -4.44 -20.98 9.40
C ASP A 36 -3.60 -19.70 9.52
N SER A 37 -2.73 -19.67 10.53
CA SER A 37 -1.77 -18.58 10.69
C SER A 37 -0.68 -18.62 9.62
N GLU A 38 -0.35 -17.46 9.09
CA GLU A 38 0.78 -17.29 8.17
C GLU A 38 2.12 -17.31 8.90
N LYS A 39 3.13 -17.86 8.25
CA LYS A 39 4.53 -17.78 8.70
C LYS A 39 5.36 -17.05 7.66
N SER A 40 5.85 -15.89 8.04
CA SER A 40 6.66 -15.05 7.19
C SER A 40 8.10 -15.00 7.66
N HIS A 41 9.03 -15.22 6.75
CA HIS A 41 10.47 -15.12 6.95
C HIS A 41 10.98 -13.86 6.26
N ALA A 42 11.80 -13.08 6.93
CA ALA A 42 12.35 -11.85 6.37
C ALA A 42 13.83 -11.68 6.68
N PHE A 43 14.58 -11.38 5.65
CA PHE A 43 15.99 -11.00 5.67
C PHE A 43 16.09 -9.51 5.37
N ASN A 44 16.86 -8.79 6.17
CA ASN A 44 17.03 -7.36 6.05
C ASN A 44 18.52 -7.02 6.05
N LEU A 45 18.94 -6.21 5.11
CA LEU A 45 20.27 -5.61 5.06
C LEU A 45 20.10 -4.10 5.09
N SER A 46 20.67 -3.43 6.08
CA SER A 46 20.58 -1.98 6.19
C SER A 46 21.93 -1.31 6.29
N TYR A 47 22.04 -0.17 5.63
CA TYR A 47 23.16 0.75 5.68
C TYR A 47 22.65 2.12 6.10
N SER A 48 23.34 2.74 7.06
CA SER A 48 23.02 4.09 7.54
C SER A 48 24.28 4.90 7.67
N ASN A 49 24.24 6.13 7.19
CA ASN A 49 25.30 7.11 7.39
C ASN A 49 24.66 8.44 7.80
N PHE A 50 25.11 8.99 8.90
CA PHE A 50 24.59 10.22 9.48
C PHE A 50 25.71 11.23 9.63
N THR A 51 25.58 12.35 8.95
CA THR A 51 26.45 13.51 9.07
C THR A 51 25.61 14.76 9.32
N GLN A 52 26.24 15.87 9.67
CA GLN A 52 25.53 17.14 9.88
C GLN A 52 24.84 17.62 8.59
N LYS A 53 25.40 17.36 7.42
CA LYS A 53 24.87 17.82 6.13
C LYS A 53 24.01 16.78 5.41
N PHE A 54 24.34 15.50 5.61
CA PHE A 54 23.74 14.43 4.81
C PHE A 54 23.45 13.20 5.66
N ASN A 55 22.20 12.78 5.66
CA ASN A 55 21.77 11.56 6.33
C ASN A 55 21.16 10.63 5.28
N ILE A 56 21.66 9.42 5.21
CA ILE A 56 21.17 8.36 4.33
C ILE A 56 20.88 7.11 5.14
N ASN A 57 19.78 6.47 4.82
CA ASN A 57 19.44 5.14 5.30
C ASN A 57 18.94 4.33 4.11
N LEU A 58 19.57 3.21 3.84
CA LEU A 58 19.20 2.26 2.79
C LEU A 58 18.89 0.93 3.44
N SER A 59 17.81 0.29 3.03
CA SER A 59 17.44 -1.04 3.50
C SER A 59 16.98 -1.91 2.33
N LEU A 60 17.61 -3.06 2.18
CA LEU A 60 17.19 -4.14 1.33
C LEU A 60 16.45 -5.17 2.17
N ARG A 61 15.28 -5.58 1.71
CA ARG A 61 14.47 -6.61 2.36
C ARG A 61 14.09 -7.68 1.35
N TYR A 62 14.30 -8.92 1.74
CA TYR A 62 13.71 -10.07 1.07
C TYR A 62 12.84 -10.82 2.06
N SER A 63 11.60 -11.14 1.70
CA SER A 63 10.73 -11.96 2.54
C SER A 63 9.93 -12.94 1.70
N PHE A 64 9.58 -14.05 2.32
CA PHE A 64 8.66 -15.02 1.76
C PHE A 64 7.71 -15.52 2.84
N THR A 65 6.50 -15.79 2.42
CA THR A 65 5.43 -16.36 3.24
C THR A 65 4.89 -17.58 2.51
N ASN A 66 4.88 -18.70 3.19
CA ASN A 66 4.14 -19.88 2.74
C ASN A 66 2.78 -19.84 3.45
N ASN A 67 1.72 -20.21 2.75
CA ASN A 67 0.38 -20.22 3.33
C ASN A 67 -0.19 -18.83 3.63
N SER A 68 0.05 -17.84 2.74
CA SER A 68 -0.49 -16.50 2.88
C SER A 68 -2.03 -16.48 2.76
N ILE A 69 -2.66 -15.59 3.51
CA ILE A 69 -4.10 -15.37 3.48
C ILE A 69 -4.40 -14.33 2.40
N GLU A 70 -5.11 -14.74 1.37
CA GLU A 70 -5.48 -13.86 0.27
C GLU A 70 -6.99 -13.89 0.02
N ARG A 71 -7.51 -12.78 -0.48
CA ARG A 71 -8.88 -12.71 -0.96
C ARG A 71 -8.98 -13.37 -2.32
N ILE A 72 -9.94 -14.28 -2.47
CA ILE A 72 -10.30 -14.93 -3.72
C ILE A 72 -11.71 -14.53 -4.10
N SER A 73 -11.88 -14.18 -5.36
CA SER A 73 -13.18 -13.84 -5.93
C SER A 73 -13.44 -14.72 -7.13
N GLU A 74 -14.63 -15.30 -7.19
CA GLU A 74 -15.06 -16.23 -8.24
C GLU A 74 -16.51 -15.89 -8.63
N MET A 75 -16.84 -16.10 -9.92
CA MET A 75 -18.23 -16.06 -10.37
C MET A 75 -18.86 -17.42 -10.08
N VAL A 76 -19.89 -17.43 -9.27
CA VAL A 76 -20.63 -18.64 -8.89
C VAL A 76 -22.13 -18.40 -8.98
N PRO A 77 -22.94 -19.43 -9.30
CA PRO A 77 -24.39 -19.31 -9.15
C PRO A 77 -24.75 -18.97 -7.70
N ASP A 78 -25.68 -18.05 -7.50
CA ASP A 78 -26.12 -17.66 -6.15
C ASP A 78 -26.74 -18.83 -5.36
N THR A 79 -27.22 -19.86 -6.06
CA THR A 79 -27.73 -21.12 -5.49
C THR A 79 -26.65 -21.95 -4.79
N ASP A 80 -25.38 -21.75 -5.15
CA ASP A 80 -24.26 -22.53 -4.62
C ASP A 80 -23.67 -21.90 -3.35
N ILE A 81 -24.18 -20.73 -2.96
CA ILE A 81 -23.72 -20.00 -1.77
C ILE A 81 -24.57 -20.43 -0.56
N GLU A 82 -23.96 -21.17 0.35
CA GLU A 82 -24.61 -21.63 1.57
C GLU A 82 -24.96 -20.45 2.49
N GLY A 83 -26.22 -20.41 2.93
CA GLY A 83 -26.72 -19.37 3.85
C GLY A 83 -27.30 -18.13 3.18
N LEU A 84 -27.32 -18.04 1.86
CA LEU A 84 -27.99 -16.98 1.13
C LEU A 84 -29.52 -17.18 1.24
N LYS A 85 -30.23 -16.13 1.65
CA LYS A 85 -31.69 -16.23 1.93
C LYS A 85 -32.56 -16.25 0.68
N GLU A 86 -32.12 -15.49 -0.32
CA GLU A 86 -32.84 -15.37 -1.59
C GLU A 86 -31.89 -15.70 -2.74
N THR A 87 -32.29 -16.64 -3.56
CA THR A 87 -31.51 -17.10 -4.72
C THR A 87 -32.30 -16.88 -6.00
N THR A 88 -31.63 -16.44 -7.05
CA THR A 88 -32.21 -16.13 -8.36
C THR A 88 -31.74 -17.07 -9.46
N GLY A 89 -30.74 -17.93 -9.19
CA GLY A 89 -30.07 -18.78 -10.15
C GLY A 89 -29.12 -18.02 -11.08
N LYS A 90 -28.77 -16.78 -10.72
CA LYS A 90 -27.82 -15.96 -11.49
C LYS A 90 -26.41 -16.10 -10.95
N GLU A 91 -25.43 -15.88 -11.82
CA GLU A 91 -24.05 -15.76 -11.41
C GLU A 91 -23.81 -14.45 -10.65
N VAL A 92 -23.10 -14.57 -9.52
CA VAL A 92 -22.71 -13.47 -8.65
C VAL A 92 -21.23 -13.57 -8.34
N LEU A 93 -20.60 -12.44 -8.04
CA LEU A 93 -19.21 -12.40 -7.60
C LEU A 93 -19.16 -12.77 -6.11
N TYR A 94 -18.67 -13.96 -5.81
CA TYR A 94 -18.45 -14.42 -4.44
C TYR A 94 -16.99 -14.25 -4.06
N SER A 95 -16.75 -13.60 -2.91
CA SER A 95 -15.41 -13.35 -2.41
C SER A 95 -15.23 -13.89 -1.00
N THR A 96 -14.14 -14.61 -0.78
CA THR A 96 -13.76 -15.15 0.53
C THR A 96 -12.25 -15.08 0.73
N TYR A 97 -11.77 -15.60 1.86
CA TYR A 97 -10.33 -15.65 2.18
C TYR A 97 -9.85 -17.10 2.27
N GLN A 98 -8.66 -17.35 1.76
CA GLN A 98 -8.05 -18.68 1.78
C GLN A 98 -6.54 -18.56 2.08
N ASN A 99 -6.00 -19.62 2.70
CA ASN A 99 -4.56 -19.80 2.79
C ASN A 99 -4.09 -20.43 1.49
N ILE A 100 -3.58 -19.63 0.58
CA ILE A 100 -3.49 -20.08 -0.81
C ILE A 100 -2.11 -20.21 -1.36
N GLY A 101 -1.12 -19.88 -0.74
CA GLY A 101 0.05 -20.06 -1.53
C GLY A 101 1.31 -19.44 -1.00
N LYS A 102 2.12 -19.01 -1.93
CA LYS A 102 3.45 -18.49 -1.67
C LYS A 102 3.48 -17.03 -2.08
N THR A 103 3.87 -16.17 -1.16
CA THR A 103 4.25 -14.81 -1.51
C THR A 103 5.75 -14.63 -1.36
N LYS A 104 6.37 -14.00 -2.32
CA LYS A 104 7.78 -13.59 -2.28
C LYS A 104 7.83 -12.09 -2.52
N TYR A 105 8.68 -11.46 -1.77
CA TYR A 105 8.80 -10.03 -1.78
C TYR A 105 10.28 -9.64 -1.73
N ALA A 106 10.73 -8.80 -2.64
CA ALA A 106 12.04 -8.18 -2.63
C ALA A 106 11.89 -6.67 -2.72
N GLY A 107 12.38 -5.93 -1.72
CA GLY A 107 12.20 -4.48 -1.66
C GLY A 107 13.47 -3.75 -1.25
N LEU A 108 13.62 -2.57 -1.82
CA LEU A 108 14.64 -1.60 -1.47
C LEU A 108 13.95 -0.33 -0.96
N SER A 109 14.33 0.12 0.22
CA SER A 109 13.93 1.42 0.75
C SER A 109 15.12 2.33 0.92
N GLY A 110 14.95 3.60 0.60
CA GLY A 110 15.95 4.63 0.77
C GLY A 110 15.36 5.88 1.40
N TYR A 111 15.97 6.34 2.48
CA TYR A 111 15.70 7.64 3.07
C TYR A 111 16.94 8.52 2.92
N ILE A 112 16.74 9.73 2.43
CA ILE A 112 17.77 10.75 2.28
C ILE A 112 17.25 12.04 2.91
N ASN A 113 18.11 12.67 3.70
CA ASN A 113 17.90 14.02 4.17
C ASN A 113 19.21 14.80 3.97
N TRP A 114 19.15 15.84 3.16
CA TRP A 114 20.27 16.66 2.77
C TRP A 114 20.04 18.11 3.15
N ASN A 115 20.86 18.62 4.05
CA ASN A 115 20.96 20.06 4.36
C ASN A 115 21.92 20.69 3.34
N ALA A 116 21.38 21.03 2.16
CA ALA A 116 22.18 21.58 1.03
C ALA A 116 22.86 22.88 1.42
N THR A 117 22.14 23.71 2.20
CA THR A 117 22.66 24.91 2.88
C THR A 117 22.12 24.97 4.30
N SER A 118 22.53 25.98 5.08
CA SER A 118 21.93 26.27 6.39
C SER A 118 20.43 26.55 6.34
N ASN A 119 19.93 26.96 5.17
CA ASN A 119 18.54 27.39 4.96
C ASN A 119 17.75 26.49 4.03
N THR A 120 18.43 25.53 3.38
CA THR A 120 17.82 24.63 2.38
C THR A 120 17.93 23.20 2.83
N ARG A 121 16.81 22.52 2.95
CA ARG A 121 16.70 21.10 3.27
C ARG A 121 15.95 20.37 2.16
N ILE A 122 16.51 19.27 1.70
CA ILE A 122 15.88 18.35 0.74
C ILE A 122 15.78 16.99 1.40
N TYR A 123 14.65 16.33 1.25
CA TYR A 123 14.44 15.00 1.79
C TYR A 123 13.64 14.14 0.81
N ALA A 124 13.95 12.87 0.80
CA ALA A 124 13.22 11.88 0.03
C ALA A 124 13.17 10.55 0.79
N ASN A 125 12.04 9.88 0.68
CA ASN A 125 11.86 8.51 1.07
C ASN A 125 11.30 7.76 -0.13
N VAL A 126 12.04 6.78 -0.62
CA VAL A 126 11.68 5.97 -1.79
C VAL A 126 11.66 4.52 -1.36
N TYR A 127 10.65 3.83 -1.80
CA TYR A 127 10.44 2.43 -1.55
C TYR A 127 10.03 1.76 -2.85
N GLY A 128 10.86 0.84 -3.33
CA GLY A 128 10.58 0.04 -4.50
C GLY A 128 10.57 -1.43 -4.14
N SER A 129 9.61 -2.18 -4.64
CA SER A 129 9.51 -3.61 -4.38
C SER A 129 8.97 -4.39 -5.55
N TYR A 130 9.44 -5.61 -5.66
CA TYR A 130 8.87 -6.63 -6.53
C TYR A 130 8.14 -7.66 -5.67
N SER A 131 6.89 -7.92 -5.99
CA SER A 131 6.04 -8.91 -5.33
C SER A 131 5.70 -10.02 -6.30
N TYR A 132 5.79 -11.26 -5.85
CA TYR A 132 5.33 -12.45 -6.56
C TYR A 132 4.34 -13.19 -5.66
N MET A 133 3.19 -13.53 -6.21
CA MET A 133 2.12 -14.24 -5.51
C MET A 133 1.68 -15.44 -6.33
N GLU A 134 1.48 -16.56 -5.66
CA GLU A 134 1.01 -17.81 -6.27
C GLU A 134 -0.09 -18.40 -5.40
N GLY A 135 -1.27 -18.53 -5.95
CA GLY A 135 -2.47 -19.07 -5.31
C GLY A 135 -2.69 -20.57 -5.60
N ALA A 136 -3.66 -21.17 -4.89
CA ALA A 136 -3.94 -22.60 -4.95
C ALA A 136 -4.36 -23.07 -6.34
N ASN A 137 -5.17 -22.35 -7.06
CA ASN A 137 -5.76 -22.75 -8.34
C ASN A 137 -4.89 -22.38 -9.57
N GLY A 138 -3.57 -22.29 -9.38
CA GLY A 138 -2.66 -21.85 -10.45
C GLY A 138 -2.71 -20.36 -10.73
N LEU A 139 -3.46 -19.59 -9.94
CA LEU A 139 -3.45 -18.13 -9.99
C LEU A 139 -2.06 -17.61 -9.63
N LYS A 140 -1.53 -16.75 -10.50
CA LYS A 140 -0.22 -16.12 -10.28
C LYS A 140 -0.32 -14.66 -10.68
N ASN A 141 0.27 -13.81 -9.88
CA ASN A 141 0.45 -12.41 -10.24
C ASN A 141 1.78 -11.91 -9.67
N ASP A 142 2.40 -10.99 -10.40
CA ASP A 142 3.63 -10.37 -9.97
C ASP A 142 3.74 -8.94 -10.52
N GLY A 143 4.62 -8.18 -9.93
CA GLY A 143 4.89 -6.84 -10.42
C GLY A 143 5.65 -5.97 -9.46
N TRP A 144 5.94 -4.77 -9.94
CA TRP A 144 6.65 -3.73 -9.22
C TRP A 144 5.68 -2.77 -8.54
N ASN A 145 6.00 -2.42 -7.30
CA ASN A 145 5.40 -1.32 -6.57
C ASN A 145 6.46 -0.27 -6.29
N LEU A 146 6.14 0.97 -6.53
CA LEU A 146 6.98 2.11 -6.18
C LEU A 146 6.17 3.08 -5.34
N PHE A 147 6.75 3.49 -4.24
CA PHE A 147 6.25 4.55 -3.38
C PHE A 147 7.35 5.57 -3.21
N ALA A 148 7.05 6.84 -3.40
CA ALA A 148 8.00 7.91 -3.20
C ALA A 148 7.31 9.08 -2.48
N TYR A 149 7.97 9.57 -1.45
CA TYR A 149 7.62 10.80 -0.75
C TYR A 149 8.85 11.65 -0.58
N GLY A 150 8.76 12.93 -0.89
CA GLY A 150 9.89 13.81 -0.75
C GLY A 150 9.49 15.28 -0.78
N GLY A 151 10.46 16.11 -0.57
CA GLY A 151 10.23 17.54 -0.61
C GLY A 151 11.49 18.37 -0.44
N ALA A 152 11.30 19.65 -0.59
CA ALA A 152 12.30 20.66 -0.34
C ALA A 152 11.73 21.74 0.57
N GLN A 153 12.54 22.20 1.50
CA GLN A 153 12.20 23.30 2.41
C GLN A 153 13.26 24.37 2.29
N GLN A 154 12.81 25.59 2.08
CA GLN A 154 13.65 26.79 2.05
C GLN A 154 13.22 27.75 3.15
N THR A 155 14.17 28.11 4.01
CA THR A 155 14.02 29.19 4.97
C THR A 155 14.56 30.46 4.34
N LEU A 156 13.76 31.51 4.35
CA LEU A 156 14.12 32.85 3.82
C LEU A 156 14.29 33.84 4.97
N PRO A 157 14.87 35.00 4.73
CA PRO A 157 14.97 36.09 5.72
C PRO A 157 13.58 36.45 6.28
N HIS A 158 13.59 37.02 7.47
CA HIS A 158 12.39 37.48 8.20
C HIS A 158 11.41 36.32 8.53
N ASP A 159 11.92 35.15 8.87
CA ASP A 159 11.15 33.97 9.32
C ASP A 159 10.08 33.47 8.33
N TRP A 160 10.33 33.62 7.03
CA TRP A 160 9.57 32.94 6.01
C TRP A 160 10.09 31.50 5.80
N ARG A 161 9.18 30.57 5.60
CA ARG A 161 9.50 29.18 5.23
C ARG A 161 8.58 28.72 4.10
N ILE A 162 9.19 28.26 3.03
CA ILE A 162 8.49 27.67 1.88
C ILE A 162 8.84 26.19 1.85
N SER A 163 7.83 25.32 1.69
CA SER A 163 8.04 23.88 1.59
C SER A 163 7.23 23.33 0.43
N LEU A 164 7.88 22.54 -0.41
CA LEU A 164 7.27 21.74 -1.46
C LEU A 164 7.32 20.28 -1.02
N ASN A 165 6.19 19.58 -1.13
CA ASN A 165 6.08 18.16 -0.86
C ASN A 165 5.51 17.45 -2.08
N VAL A 166 6.01 16.27 -2.37
CA VAL A 166 5.55 15.42 -3.46
C VAL A 166 5.39 14.00 -2.92
N PHE A 167 4.29 13.39 -3.28
CA PHE A 167 3.96 12.02 -2.94
C PHE A 167 3.53 11.28 -4.21
N GLY A 168 3.97 10.05 -4.38
CA GLY A 168 3.55 9.21 -5.50
C GLY A 168 3.63 7.74 -5.15
N GLN A 169 2.69 6.98 -5.68
CA GLN A 169 2.71 5.52 -5.66
C GLN A 169 2.18 4.94 -6.97
N THR A 170 2.79 3.86 -7.40
CA THR A 170 2.27 3.02 -8.49
C THR A 170 1.15 2.13 -7.98
N PRO A 171 0.34 1.52 -8.85
CA PRO A 171 -0.62 0.50 -8.45
C PRO A 171 0.07 -0.61 -7.64
N TRP A 172 -0.51 -0.99 -6.50
CA TRP A 172 -0.03 -2.16 -5.77
C TRP A 172 -0.55 -3.44 -6.42
N VAL A 173 0.28 -4.45 -6.42
CA VAL A 173 -0.04 -5.77 -7.00
C VAL A 173 -0.81 -6.60 -5.97
N MET A 174 -1.93 -7.17 -6.38
CA MET A 174 -2.74 -8.15 -5.63
C MET A 174 -2.74 -9.46 -6.39
N LEU A 175 -3.13 -10.56 -5.75
CA LEU A 175 -3.20 -11.86 -6.44
C LEU A 175 -4.12 -11.81 -7.67
N GLN A 176 -5.26 -11.15 -7.55
CA GLN A 176 -6.24 -10.96 -8.63
C GLN A 176 -6.39 -9.47 -8.94
N GLY A 177 -5.43 -8.89 -9.70
CA GLY A 177 -5.54 -7.52 -10.18
C GLY A 177 -4.50 -6.56 -9.63
N LYS A 178 -4.82 -5.29 -9.71
CA LYS A 178 -3.97 -4.16 -9.28
C LYS A 178 -4.82 -3.08 -8.63
N GLY A 179 -4.27 -2.48 -7.58
CA GLY A 179 -4.86 -1.29 -6.98
C GLY A 179 -4.53 0.00 -7.73
N SER A 180 -4.97 1.11 -7.17
CA SER A 180 -4.83 2.43 -7.80
C SER A 180 -3.42 3.00 -7.71
N SER A 181 -3.04 3.81 -8.69
CA SER A 181 -1.92 4.72 -8.57
C SER A 181 -2.36 6.03 -7.93
N TYR A 182 -1.44 6.67 -7.25
CA TYR A 182 -1.70 7.95 -6.60
C TYR A 182 -0.53 8.91 -6.78
N PHE A 183 -0.82 10.17 -7.07
CA PHE A 183 0.18 11.23 -7.13
C PHE A 183 -0.39 12.52 -6.57
N ASP A 184 0.30 13.08 -5.58
CA ASP A 184 -0.06 14.31 -4.87
C ASP A 184 1.14 15.23 -4.73
N TYR A 185 0.91 16.53 -4.74
CA TYR A 185 1.91 17.53 -4.45
C TYR A 185 1.29 18.72 -3.70
N GLY A 186 2.09 19.32 -2.85
CA GLY A 186 1.65 20.46 -2.04
C GLY A 186 2.73 21.48 -1.84
N LEU A 187 2.32 22.73 -1.79
CA LEU A 187 3.14 23.88 -1.46
C LEU A 187 2.62 24.48 -0.16
N SER A 188 3.51 24.70 0.79
CA SER A 188 3.20 25.45 2.01
C SER A 188 4.09 26.67 2.16
N VAL A 189 3.49 27.76 2.61
CA VAL A 189 4.18 29.00 2.94
C VAL A 189 3.84 29.35 4.38
N ASN A 190 4.85 29.51 5.20
CA ASN A 190 4.71 29.86 6.61
C ASN A 190 5.45 31.16 6.88
N LYS A 191 4.84 32.02 7.66
CA LYS A 191 5.43 33.28 8.16
C LYS A 191 5.28 33.35 9.66
N SER A 192 6.39 33.45 10.37
CA SER A 192 6.39 33.68 11.83
C SER A 192 6.59 35.16 12.18
N PHE A 193 5.93 35.55 13.25
CA PHE A 193 5.92 36.92 13.80
C PHE A 193 6.21 36.87 15.30
N PHE A 194 6.62 38.01 15.85
CA PHE A 194 6.81 38.20 17.30
C PHE A 194 7.72 37.15 17.93
N ASP A 195 8.94 36.99 17.40
CA ASP A 195 9.90 35.99 17.86
C ASP A 195 9.30 34.57 17.85
N LYS A 196 8.59 34.24 16.77
CA LYS A 196 7.93 32.92 16.52
C LYS A 196 6.75 32.61 17.46
N ARG A 197 6.18 33.61 18.16
CA ARG A 197 5.00 33.43 18.99
C ARG A 197 3.71 33.26 18.18
N LEU A 198 3.67 33.80 16.95
CA LEU A 198 2.56 33.65 16.02
C LEU A 198 3.10 33.16 14.68
N THR A 199 2.50 32.09 14.12
CA THR A 199 2.81 31.61 12.77
C THR A 199 1.54 31.56 11.95
N LEU A 200 1.57 32.23 10.80
CA LEU A 200 0.54 32.11 9.78
C LEU A 200 1.01 31.11 8.72
N SER A 201 0.13 30.19 8.35
CA SER A 201 0.41 29.15 7.37
C SER A 201 -0.63 29.15 6.26
N ALA A 202 -0.17 29.10 5.02
CA ALA A 202 -0.99 28.85 3.84
C ALA A 202 -0.52 27.56 3.18
N PHE A 203 -1.47 26.75 2.74
CA PHE A 203 -1.21 25.48 2.09
C PHE A 203 -2.07 25.34 0.83
N ALA A 204 -1.49 24.85 -0.25
CA ALA A 204 -2.17 24.52 -1.48
C ALA A 204 -1.71 23.14 -1.94
N SER A 205 -2.65 22.27 -2.29
CA SER A 205 -2.36 20.93 -2.84
C SER A 205 -3.02 20.75 -4.19
N ASN A 206 -2.38 19.98 -5.05
CA ASN A 206 -2.91 19.57 -6.36
C ASN A 206 -3.50 20.70 -7.22
N PHE A 207 -2.97 21.91 -7.07
CA PHE A 207 -3.57 23.14 -7.60
C PHE A 207 -3.58 23.23 -9.14
N PHE A 208 -2.92 22.31 -9.85
CA PHE A 208 -3.03 22.15 -11.31
C PHE A 208 -3.92 20.97 -11.73
N LYS A 209 -4.43 20.16 -10.77
CA LYS A 209 -5.30 19.02 -11.07
C LYS A 209 -6.76 19.38 -10.81
N LYS A 210 -7.61 19.20 -11.82
CA LYS A 210 -9.06 19.39 -11.68
C LYS A 210 -9.74 18.14 -11.11
N TYR A 211 -9.23 16.95 -11.42
CA TYR A 211 -9.78 15.66 -10.98
C TYR A 211 -8.64 14.73 -10.57
N MET A 212 -8.92 13.87 -9.60
CA MET A 212 -8.10 12.73 -9.22
C MET A 212 -8.87 11.46 -9.58
N ASN A 213 -8.32 10.70 -10.52
CA ASN A 213 -8.91 9.42 -10.92
C ASN A 213 -8.12 8.31 -10.21
N ASN A 214 -8.83 7.46 -9.49
CA ASN A 214 -8.30 6.23 -8.92
C ASN A 214 -9.01 5.08 -9.61
N THR A 215 -8.27 4.10 -10.08
CA THR A 215 -8.84 2.94 -10.75
C THR A 215 -8.26 1.68 -10.13
N ASP A 216 -9.10 0.86 -9.54
CA ASP A 216 -8.76 -0.47 -9.05
C ASP A 216 -9.27 -1.51 -10.05
N THR A 217 -8.44 -2.50 -10.36
CA THR A 217 -8.83 -3.62 -11.22
C THR A 217 -8.82 -4.91 -10.44
N LEU A 218 -9.87 -5.71 -10.63
CA LEU A 218 -9.98 -7.07 -10.13
C LEU A 218 -10.17 -8.00 -11.33
N GLU A 219 -9.27 -8.95 -11.47
CA GLU A 219 -9.29 -9.91 -12.59
C GLU A 219 -9.39 -11.34 -12.07
N GLY A 220 -10.22 -12.16 -12.68
CA GLY A 220 -10.36 -13.57 -12.38
C GLY A 220 -10.71 -14.39 -13.62
N THR A 221 -10.86 -15.70 -13.47
CA THR A 221 -11.24 -16.57 -14.57
C THR A 221 -12.65 -16.21 -15.03
N GLY A 222 -12.74 -15.60 -16.22
CA GLY A 222 -14.01 -15.24 -16.85
C GLY A 222 -14.62 -13.89 -16.44
N PHE A 223 -13.94 -13.08 -15.62
CA PHE A 223 -14.41 -11.74 -15.27
C PHE A 223 -13.28 -10.73 -15.11
N MET A 224 -13.63 -9.46 -15.32
CA MET A 224 -12.83 -8.29 -15.00
C MET A 224 -13.75 -7.21 -14.43
N GLN A 225 -13.38 -6.65 -13.29
CA GLN A 225 -14.09 -5.54 -12.67
C GLN A 225 -13.15 -4.35 -12.54
N GLU A 226 -13.60 -3.20 -12.96
CA GLU A 226 -12.94 -1.90 -12.81
C GLU A 226 -13.83 -0.98 -11.96
N SER A 227 -13.24 -0.32 -10.96
CA SER A 227 -13.96 0.57 -10.04
C SER A 227 -13.17 1.85 -9.77
#